data_003d5c93923fbd2c70488ce460224e7a
#
_entry.id   003d5c93923fbd2c70488ce460224e7a
#
_cell.length_a   1.000
_cell.length_b   1.000
_cell.length_c   1.000
_cell.angle_alpha   90.00
_cell.angle_beta   90.00
_cell.angle_gamma   90.00
#
_symmetry.space_group_name_H-M   'P 1'
#
loop_
_entity.id
_entity.type
_entity.pdbx_description
1 polymer ?
#
loop_
_entity_poly.entity_id
_entity_poly.type
_entity_poly.pdbx_seq_one_letter_code
_entity_poly.pdbx_strand_id
1 'polypeptide(L)'
;MVLEVKLYSGPEGRADRRFATFSDVSARSVREGELQQRHDELQRTYRRLAGAQEQLLQSEKMASIGQLAAGVAHEINNPIGYVHSNLGTLQEYTGALMALIEGYANALAADDPASARETIRGMRERLDFDFISGDLPQLLAESREGIERVTKIVQDLKDFSRVGRDEPMRPSDLERGLESTLNIVWNDLKYKVRIEKHYGTLPLVECHASEINQVLMNLLINAGQAIGERGTISLATGSEDDEAWITISDSGCGIPEEALQKIFDPFFTTKPIGRGTGLGLAICYSIVAKHHGRIEVSSRVGAGTTFRVVLPVRQPASVGVSDAPAATPEG
;
A
#
# COMPACT_ATOMS: atom_id res chain seq x y z
N MET A 1 -60.94 -2.40 15.31
CA MET A 1 -61.09 -1.00 15.74
C MET A 1 -60.18 -0.77 16.95
N VAL A 2 -59.17 0.06 16.79
CA VAL A 2 -58.25 0.44 17.87
C VAL A 2 -58.62 1.87 18.28
N LEU A 3 -58.93 2.09 19.54
CA LEU A 3 -59.36 3.37 20.05
C LEU A 3 -58.28 3.96 20.99
N GLU A 4 -57.81 5.16 20.71
CA GLU A 4 -56.97 5.92 21.64
C GLU A 4 -57.89 6.75 22.53
N VAL A 5 -57.72 6.58 23.85
CA VAL A 5 -58.50 7.33 24.87
C VAL A 5 -57.56 8.29 25.59
N LYS A 6 -57.78 9.59 25.42
CA LYS A 6 -57.06 10.62 26.17
C LYS A 6 -57.98 11.18 27.25
N LEU A 7 -57.58 11.11 28.53
CA LEU A 7 -58.26 11.66 29.65
C LEU A 7 -57.66 13.03 30.00
N TYR A 8 -58.49 14.02 30.07
CA TYR A 8 -58.08 15.37 30.46
C TYR A 8 -58.76 15.71 31.81
N SER A 9 -58.00 16.21 32.77
CA SER A 9 -58.50 16.80 34.00
C SER A 9 -58.56 18.32 33.81
N GLY A 10 -59.68 18.92 34.13
CA GLY A 10 -59.82 20.39 34.08
C GLY A 10 -58.98 21.09 35.15
N PRO A 11 -58.71 22.42 34.98
CA PRO A 11 -57.95 23.17 35.98
C PRO A 11 -58.60 23.14 37.33
N GLU A 12 -57.79 23.01 38.36
CA GLU A 12 -58.22 22.96 39.77
C GLU A 12 -59.13 24.16 40.11
N GLY A 13 -60.35 23.88 40.51
CA GLY A 13 -61.19 24.90 41.07
C GLY A 13 -62.71 24.82 40.84
N ARG A 14 -63.25 24.06 39.94
CA ARG A 14 -64.70 23.85 39.74
C ARG A 14 -65.02 22.48 39.18
N ALA A 15 -65.86 21.77 39.92
CA ALA A 15 -66.56 20.53 39.60
C ALA A 15 -65.80 19.58 38.63
N ASP A 16 -65.42 18.45 39.15
CA ASP A 16 -64.71 17.32 38.57
C ASP A 16 -65.36 16.86 37.23
N ARG A 17 -65.06 17.59 36.16
CA ARG A 17 -65.45 17.17 34.79
C ARG A 17 -64.21 16.57 34.10
N ARG A 18 -64.21 15.26 33.98
CA ARG A 18 -63.26 14.53 33.18
C ARG A 18 -63.82 14.45 31.76
N PHE A 19 -63.02 14.88 30.79
CA PHE A 19 -63.36 14.72 29.38
C PHE A 19 -62.52 13.57 28.83
N ALA A 20 -63.17 12.67 28.10
CA ALA A 20 -62.52 11.63 27.34
C ALA A 20 -62.72 11.91 25.85
N THR A 21 -61.65 11.96 25.10
CA THR A 21 -61.74 11.99 23.63
C THR A 21 -61.41 10.59 23.12
N PHE A 22 -62.24 10.12 22.20
CA PHE A 22 -62.08 8.82 21.52
C PHE A 22 -61.70 9.10 20.08
N SER A 23 -60.52 8.60 19.68
CA SER A 23 -60.07 8.67 18.28
C SER A 23 -59.93 7.26 17.74
N ASP A 24 -60.51 6.98 16.57
CA ASP A 24 -60.23 5.75 15.86
C ASP A 24 -58.86 5.86 15.18
N VAL A 25 -57.90 5.13 15.70
CA VAL A 25 -56.53 5.09 15.21
C VAL A 25 -56.20 3.84 14.39
N SER A 26 -57.25 3.04 14.02
CA SER A 26 -57.08 1.79 13.29
C SER A 26 -56.30 1.97 11.99
N ALA A 27 -56.66 3.00 11.20
CA ALA A 27 -55.97 3.30 9.93
C ALA A 27 -54.52 3.74 10.09
N ARG A 28 -54.23 4.41 11.21
CA ARG A 28 -52.87 4.83 11.56
C ARG A 28 -52.02 3.65 12.03
N SER A 29 -52.55 2.79 12.89
CA SER A 29 -51.86 1.59 13.37
C SER A 29 -51.57 0.59 12.23
N VAL A 30 -52.47 0.44 11.26
CA VAL A 30 -52.22 -0.39 10.08
C VAL A 30 -51.11 0.20 9.20
N ARG A 31 -51.07 1.51 8.96
CA ARG A 31 -50.01 2.16 8.20
C ARG A 31 -48.67 2.11 8.92
N GLU A 32 -48.64 2.29 10.23
CA GLU A 32 -47.42 2.16 11.02
C GLU A 32 -46.88 0.72 10.96
N GLY A 33 -47.75 -0.29 10.99
CA GLY A 33 -47.37 -1.69 10.80
C GLY A 33 -46.81 -1.99 9.38
N GLU A 34 -47.47 -1.44 8.35
CA GLU A 34 -46.97 -1.57 6.97
C GLU A 34 -45.62 -0.86 6.77
N LEU A 35 -45.44 0.33 7.34
CA LEU A 35 -44.17 1.06 7.30
C LEU A 35 -43.06 0.29 8.01
N GLN A 36 -43.36 -0.28 9.17
CA GLN A 36 -42.40 -1.09 9.92
C GLN A 36 -42.00 -2.34 9.13
N GLN A 37 -42.97 -3.04 8.53
CA GLN A 37 -42.67 -4.20 7.68
C GLN A 37 -41.80 -3.85 6.48
N ARG A 38 -42.10 -2.74 5.78
CA ARG A 38 -41.28 -2.26 4.66
C ARG A 38 -39.89 -1.85 5.10
N HIS A 39 -39.77 -1.21 6.28
CA HIS A 39 -38.48 -0.85 6.86
C HIS A 39 -37.63 -2.09 7.14
N ASP A 40 -38.21 -3.11 7.78
CA ASP A 40 -37.52 -4.36 8.08
C ASP A 40 -37.10 -5.12 6.81
N GLU A 41 -37.96 -5.13 5.79
CA GLU A 41 -37.67 -5.75 4.49
C GLU A 41 -36.54 -5.00 3.76
N LEU A 42 -36.57 -3.66 3.79
CA LEU A 42 -35.52 -2.81 3.24
C LEU A 42 -34.19 -3.06 3.94
N GLN A 43 -34.17 -3.11 5.27
CA GLN A 43 -32.98 -3.42 6.05
C GLN A 43 -32.40 -4.80 5.75
N ARG A 44 -33.26 -5.82 5.61
CA ARG A 44 -32.82 -7.17 5.24
C ARG A 44 -32.22 -7.21 3.84
N THR A 45 -32.84 -6.51 2.89
CA THR A 45 -32.36 -6.40 1.51
C THR A 45 -31.03 -5.66 1.46
N TYR A 46 -30.91 -4.57 2.21
CA TYR A 46 -29.67 -3.81 2.30
C TYR A 46 -28.50 -4.64 2.88
N ARG A 47 -28.77 -5.40 3.97
CA ARG A 47 -27.75 -6.32 4.54
C ARG A 47 -27.35 -7.43 3.56
N ARG A 48 -28.30 -7.97 2.78
CA ARG A 48 -27.99 -8.96 1.73
C ARG A 48 -27.16 -8.36 0.61
N LEU A 49 -27.50 -7.16 0.17
CA LEU A 49 -26.77 -6.45 -0.87
C LEU A 49 -25.34 -6.13 -0.43
N ALA A 50 -25.16 -5.60 0.78
CA ALA A 50 -23.84 -5.31 1.35
C ALA A 50 -22.99 -6.59 1.45
N GLY A 51 -23.56 -7.70 1.94
CA GLY A 51 -22.84 -8.98 2.01
C GLY A 51 -22.50 -9.56 0.62
N ALA A 52 -23.40 -9.43 -0.35
CA ALA A 52 -23.12 -9.86 -1.72
C ALA A 52 -22.04 -9.00 -2.40
N GLN A 53 -22.05 -7.69 -2.14
CA GLN A 53 -21.05 -6.76 -2.63
C GLN A 53 -19.67 -7.05 -2.04
N GLU A 54 -19.60 -7.34 -0.74
CA GLU A 54 -18.37 -7.77 -0.07
C GLU A 54 -17.84 -9.09 -0.64
N GLN A 55 -18.72 -10.08 -0.88
CA GLN A 55 -18.35 -11.34 -1.51
C GLN A 55 -17.85 -11.16 -2.95
N LEU A 56 -18.46 -10.25 -3.73
CA LEU A 56 -18.01 -9.93 -5.08
C LEU A 56 -16.63 -9.29 -5.05
N LEU A 57 -16.40 -8.30 -4.18
CA LEU A 57 -15.10 -7.66 -4.00
C LEU A 57 -14.02 -8.67 -3.55
N GLN A 58 -14.37 -9.59 -2.66
CA GLN A 58 -13.47 -10.64 -2.23
C GLN A 58 -13.19 -11.67 -3.34
N SER A 59 -14.22 -12.02 -4.14
CA SER A 59 -14.06 -12.92 -5.30
C SER A 59 -13.22 -12.27 -6.40
N GLU A 60 -13.46 -10.99 -6.70
CA GLU A 60 -12.67 -10.20 -7.65
C GLU A 60 -11.21 -10.06 -7.18
N LYS A 61 -11.00 -9.82 -5.88
CA LYS A 61 -9.68 -9.81 -5.25
C LYS A 61 -9.00 -11.19 -5.35
N MET A 62 -9.73 -12.29 -5.13
CA MET A 62 -9.21 -13.65 -5.29
C MET A 62 -8.92 -14.00 -6.75
N ALA A 63 -9.76 -13.59 -7.70
CA ALA A 63 -9.50 -13.75 -9.12
C ALA A 63 -8.26 -12.95 -9.56
N SER A 64 -8.13 -11.72 -9.08
CA SER A 64 -6.94 -10.89 -9.25
C SER A 64 -5.70 -11.56 -8.65
N ILE A 65 -5.75 -12.07 -7.41
CA ILE A 65 -4.66 -12.82 -6.78
C ILE A 65 -4.33 -14.08 -7.60
N GLY A 66 -5.30 -14.78 -8.16
CA GLY A 66 -5.07 -15.96 -9.00
C GLY A 66 -4.33 -15.64 -10.30
N GLN A 67 -4.69 -14.58 -10.99
CA GLN A 67 -3.94 -14.05 -12.14
C GLN A 67 -2.56 -13.51 -11.72
N LEU A 68 -2.49 -12.87 -10.56
CA LEU A 68 -1.26 -12.36 -9.96
C LEU A 68 -0.28 -13.45 -9.55
N ALA A 69 -0.78 -14.62 -9.10
CA ALA A 69 0.07 -15.71 -8.60
C ALA A 69 1.06 -16.20 -9.65
N ALA A 70 0.67 -16.27 -10.91
CA ALA A 70 1.57 -16.66 -12.00
C ALA A 70 2.66 -15.59 -12.26
N GLY A 71 2.29 -14.31 -12.25
CA GLY A 71 3.24 -13.19 -12.40
C GLY A 71 4.21 -13.08 -11.22
N VAL A 72 3.69 -13.17 -9.99
CA VAL A 72 4.50 -13.17 -8.76
C VAL A 72 5.46 -14.35 -8.73
N ALA A 73 4.97 -15.56 -9.04
CA ALA A 73 5.83 -16.73 -9.09
C ALA A 73 6.98 -16.56 -10.10
N HIS A 74 6.68 -15.97 -11.27
CA HIS A 74 7.71 -15.69 -12.27
C HIS A 74 8.70 -14.63 -11.79
N GLU A 75 8.21 -13.54 -11.16
CA GLU A 75 9.08 -12.47 -10.64
C GLU A 75 9.91 -12.86 -9.42
N ILE A 76 9.44 -13.83 -8.61
CA ILE A 76 10.21 -14.43 -7.51
C ILE A 76 11.21 -15.44 -8.04
N ASN A 77 10.82 -16.30 -9.00
CA ASN A 77 11.70 -17.35 -9.52
C ASN A 77 12.90 -16.80 -10.28
N ASN A 78 12.77 -15.64 -10.94
CA ASN A 78 13.87 -15.01 -11.67
C ASN A 78 15.06 -14.67 -10.74
N PRO A 79 14.90 -13.86 -9.66
CA PRO A 79 16.00 -13.58 -8.73
C PRO A 79 16.50 -14.83 -8.00
N ILE A 80 15.62 -15.76 -7.64
CA ILE A 80 16.04 -17.04 -7.04
C ILE A 80 16.94 -17.81 -8.00
N GLY A 81 16.60 -17.82 -9.30
CA GLY A 81 17.37 -18.55 -10.32
C GLY A 81 18.82 -18.06 -10.42
N TYR A 82 19.05 -16.76 -10.55
CA TYR A 82 20.41 -16.25 -10.62
C TYR A 82 21.15 -16.28 -9.28
N VAL A 83 20.48 -16.08 -8.14
CA VAL A 83 21.09 -16.27 -6.82
C VAL A 83 21.54 -17.72 -6.65
N HIS A 84 20.74 -18.70 -7.07
CA HIS A 84 21.11 -20.11 -7.03
C HIS A 84 22.34 -20.41 -7.91
N SER A 85 22.37 -19.86 -9.13
CA SER A 85 23.53 -19.97 -10.04
C SER A 85 24.79 -19.37 -9.41
N ASN A 86 24.66 -18.16 -8.84
CA ASN A 86 25.77 -17.45 -8.19
C ASN A 86 26.31 -18.23 -6.97
N LEU A 87 25.42 -18.87 -6.19
CA LEU A 87 25.83 -19.74 -5.08
C LEU A 87 26.64 -20.95 -5.57
N GLY A 88 26.28 -21.55 -6.72
CA GLY A 88 27.06 -22.59 -7.35
C GLY A 88 28.48 -22.14 -7.72
N THR A 89 28.60 -20.99 -8.40
CA THR A 89 29.89 -20.39 -8.72
C THR A 89 30.70 -20.03 -7.48
N LEU A 90 30.04 -19.51 -6.42
CA LEU A 90 30.67 -19.21 -5.14
C LEU A 90 31.27 -20.46 -4.49
N GLN A 91 30.59 -21.58 -4.62
CA GLN A 91 31.05 -22.88 -4.08
C GLN A 91 32.30 -23.34 -4.81
N GLU A 92 32.35 -23.19 -6.15
CA GLU A 92 33.54 -23.49 -6.97
C GLU A 92 34.72 -22.57 -6.59
N TYR A 93 34.49 -21.26 -6.47
CA TYR A 93 35.51 -20.27 -6.06
C TYR A 93 36.05 -20.58 -4.66
N THR A 94 35.18 -20.95 -3.74
CA THR A 94 35.58 -21.34 -2.37
C THR A 94 36.49 -22.56 -2.43
N GLY A 95 36.19 -23.58 -3.24
CA GLY A 95 37.02 -24.75 -3.44
C GLY A 95 38.40 -24.39 -4.00
N ALA A 96 38.45 -23.51 -5.00
CA ALA A 96 39.72 -23.07 -5.59
C ALA A 96 40.59 -22.26 -4.58
N LEU A 97 39.95 -21.38 -3.78
CA LEU A 97 40.64 -20.63 -2.74
C LEU A 97 41.18 -21.52 -1.62
N MET A 98 40.43 -22.52 -1.19
CA MET A 98 40.90 -23.49 -0.20
C MET A 98 42.06 -24.31 -0.70
N ALA A 99 42.05 -24.77 -1.97
CA ALA A 99 43.16 -25.46 -2.60
C ALA A 99 44.42 -24.58 -2.68
N LEU A 100 44.24 -23.28 -2.97
CA LEU A 100 45.35 -22.32 -3.01
C LEU A 100 45.94 -22.08 -1.62
N ILE A 101 45.11 -22.00 -0.58
CA ILE A 101 45.54 -21.83 0.84
C ILE A 101 46.34 -23.09 1.27
N GLU A 102 45.88 -24.29 0.95
CA GLU A 102 46.63 -25.53 1.24
C GLU A 102 47.95 -25.54 0.47
N GLY A 103 47.96 -25.11 -0.80
CA GLY A 103 49.18 -24.96 -1.57
C GLY A 103 50.20 -24.01 -0.94
N TYR A 104 49.73 -22.85 -0.43
CA TYR A 104 50.59 -21.93 0.33
C TYR A 104 51.10 -22.55 1.63
N ALA A 105 50.28 -23.24 2.38
CA ALA A 105 50.70 -23.92 3.61
C ALA A 105 51.82 -24.97 3.33
N ASN A 106 51.64 -25.77 2.27
CA ASN A 106 52.64 -26.76 1.86
C ASN A 106 53.92 -26.11 1.35
N ALA A 107 53.83 -25.02 0.61
CA ALA A 107 54.97 -24.26 0.13
C ALA A 107 55.81 -23.59 1.24
N LEU A 108 55.15 -23.13 2.32
CA LEU A 108 55.83 -22.60 3.52
C LEU A 108 56.58 -23.66 4.30
N ALA A 109 56.20 -24.92 4.18
CA ALA A 109 56.87 -26.06 4.82
C ALA A 109 57.97 -26.66 3.93
N ALA A 110 58.20 -26.20 2.70
CA ALA A 110 59.20 -26.74 1.77
C ALA A 110 60.60 -26.15 2.06
N ASP A 111 61.62 -26.99 1.90
CA ASP A 111 63.03 -26.58 2.12
C ASP A 111 63.59 -25.68 1.00
N ASP A 112 63.01 -25.72 -0.20
CA ASP A 112 63.42 -24.90 -1.36
C ASP A 112 62.44 -23.77 -1.64
N PRO A 113 62.75 -22.50 -1.28
CA PRO A 113 61.86 -21.36 -1.53
C PRO A 113 61.67 -21.04 -3.02
N ALA A 114 62.58 -21.41 -3.91
CA ALA A 114 62.45 -21.11 -5.35
C ALA A 114 61.41 -22.04 -5.97
N SER A 115 61.46 -23.34 -5.69
CA SER A 115 60.50 -24.34 -6.14
C SER A 115 59.11 -24.07 -5.55
N ALA A 116 59.02 -23.66 -4.29
CA ALA A 116 57.80 -23.30 -3.63
C ALA A 116 57.08 -22.11 -4.34
N ARG A 117 57.81 -21.04 -4.70
CA ARG A 117 57.27 -19.89 -5.43
C ARG A 117 56.73 -20.28 -6.81
N GLU A 118 57.45 -21.13 -7.53
CA GLU A 118 57.03 -21.60 -8.88
C GLU A 118 55.74 -22.42 -8.77
N THR A 119 55.66 -23.32 -7.80
CA THR A 119 54.46 -24.10 -7.52
C THR A 119 53.25 -23.24 -7.24
N ILE A 120 53.38 -22.22 -6.35
CA ILE A 120 52.29 -21.28 -6.04
C ILE A 120 51.88 -20.46 -7.26
N ARG A 121 52.84 -19.98 -8.06
CA ARG A 121 52.54 -19.24 -9.29
C ARG A 121 51.72 -20.12 -10.24
N GLY A 122 52.13 -21.33 -10.50
CA GLY A 122 51.43 -22.27 -11.34
C GLY A 122 50.03 -22.65 -10.80
N MET A 123 49.84 -22.70 -9.47
CA MET A 123 48.49 -22.86 -8.87
C MET A 123 47.60 -21.65 -9.09
N ARG A 124 48.11 -20.45 -8.86
CA ARG A 124 47.34 -19.21 -9.10
C ARG A 124 46.86 -19.09 -10.57
N GLU A 125 47.75 -19.41 -11.52
CA GLU A 125 47.42 -19.43 -12.93
C GLU A 125 46.37 -20.48 -13.30
N ARG A 126 46.54 -21.74 -12.80
CA ARG A 126 45.60 -22.83 -13.06
C ARG A 126 44.21 -22.59 -12.44
N LEU A 127 44.14 -21.97 -11.27
CA LEU A 127 42.91 -21.70 -10.53
C LEU A 127 42.29 -20.36 -10.96
N ASP A 128 42.94 -19.63 -11.86
CA ASP A 128 42.50 -18.31 -12.32
C ASP A 128 42.20 -17.31 -11.18
N PHE A 129 43.13 -17.29 -10.19
CA PHE A 129 42.93 -16.55 -8.94
C PHE A 129 42.62 -15.07 -9.15
N ASP A 130 43.24 -14.44 -10.15
CA ASP A 130 43.06 -13.01 -10.40
C ASP A 130 41.65 -12.72 -10.92
N PHE A 131 41.10 -13.62 -11.74
CA PHE A 131 39.69 -13.57 -12.16
C PHE A 131 38.75 -13.79 -10.97
N ILE A 132 38.94 -14.85 -10.18
CA ILE A 132 38.10 -15.12 -8.99
C ILE A 132 38.11 -13.93 -8.04
N SER A 133 39.29 -13.35 -7.77
CA SER A 133 39.44 -12.21 -6.87
C SER A 133 38.70 -10.96 -7.35
N GLY A 134 38.63 -10.75 -8.67
CA GLY A 134 37.91 -9.64 -9.29
C GLY A 134 36.39 -9.85 -9.35
N ASP A 135 35.96 -11.08 -9.64
CA ASP A 135 34.55 -11.41 -9.86
C ASP A 135 33.77 -11.66 -8.57
N LEU A 136 34.43 -12.20 -7.54
CA LEU A 136 33.81 -12.56 -6.27
C LEU A 136 33.01 -11.41 -5.60
N PRO A 137 33.51 -10.18 -5.52
CA PRO A 137 32.74 -9.06 -4.95
C PRO A 137 31.45 -8.75 -5.72
N GLN A 138 31.51 -8.82 -7.05
CA GLN A 138 30.36 -8.59 -7.93
C GLN A 138 29.32 -9.69 -7.76
N LEU A 139 29.72 -10.93 -7.78
CA LEU A 139 28.86 -12.11 -7.59
C LEU A 139 28.10 -12.06 -6.25
N LEU A 140 28.78 -11.64 -5.17
CA LEU A 140 28.16 -11.42 -3.87
C LEU A 140 27.16 -10.25 -3.90
N ALA A 141 27.49 -9.14 -4.57
CA ALA A 141 26.64 -7.98 -4.68
C ALA A 141 25.34 -8.32 -5.45
N GLU A 142 25.45 -9.02 -6.58
CA GLU A 142 24.31 -9.46 -7.38
C GLU A 142 23.40 -10.43 -6.61
N SER A 143 24.01 -11.36 -5.85
CA SER A 143 23.25 -12.30 -5.01
C SER A 143 22.47 -11.59 -3.91
N ARG A 144 23.07 -10.57 -3.29
CA ARG A 144 22.40 -9.74 -2.28
C ARG A 144 21.25 -8.95 -2.88
N GLU A 145 21.45 -8.30 -4.04
CA GLU A 145 20.40 -7.58 -4.76
C GLU A 145 19.22 -8.49 -5.08
N GLY A 146 19.50 -9.74 -5.50
CA GLY A 146 18.47 -10.75 -5.76
C GLY A 146 17.61 -11.06 -4.54
N ILE A 147 18.25 -11.25 -3.38
CA ILE A 147 17.55 -11.53 -2.12
C ILE A 147 16.72 -10.31 -1.67
N GLU A 148 17.28 -9.10 -1.75
CA GLU A 148 16.58 -7.86 -1.41
C GLU A 148 15.34 -7.67 -2.29
N ARG A 149 15.45 -8.02 -3.57
CA ARG A 149 14.31 -7.98 -4.51
C ARG A 149 13.21 -8.97 -4.13
N VAL A 150 13.55 -10.23 -3.83
CA VAL A 150 12.56 -11.23 -3.39
C VAL A 150 11.85 -10.76 -2.12
N THR A 151 12.62 -10.25 -1.16
CA THR A 151 12.07 -9.72 0.09
C THR A 151 11.07 -8.59 -0.15
N LYS A 152 11.39 -7.68 -1.08
CA LYS A 152 10.50 -6.59 -1.47
C LYS A 152 9.22 -7.09 -2.12
N ILE A 153 9.31 -8.04 -3.08
CA ILE A 153 8.13 -8.61 -3.73
C ILE A 153 7.20 -9.27 -2.70
N VAL A 154 7.77 -10.02 -1.75
CA VAL A 154 7.00 -10.68 -0.68
C VAL A 154 6.34 -9.66 0.24
N GLN A 155 7.04 -8.55 0.57
CA GLN A 155 6.49 -7.49 1.39
C GLN A 155 5.35 -6.76 0.66
N ASP A 156 5.56 -6.37 -0.61
CA ASP A 156 4.55 -5.73 -1.45
C ASP A 156 3.29 -6.60 -1.57
N LEU A 157 3.45 -7.92 -1.75
CA LEU A 157 2.33 -8.86 -1.80
C LEU A 157 1.60 -8.98 -0.46
N LYS A 158 2.35 -8.98 0.65
CA LYS A 158 1.78 -9.00 2.00
C LYS A 158 0.97 -7.74 2.29
N ASP A 159 1.47 -6.58 1.86
CA ASP A 159 0.81 -5.30 2.04
C ASP A 159 -0.45 -5.21 1.17
N PHE A 160 -0.40 -5.69 -0.08
CA PHE A 160 -1.57 -5.84 -0.95
C PHE A 160 -2.64 -6.77 -0.34
N SER A 161 -2.22 -7.87 0.30
CA SER A 161 -3.13 -8.82 0.96
C SER A 161 -3.74 -8.25 2.25
N ARG A 162 -3.05 -7.32 2.94
CA ARG A 162 -3.46 -6.76 4.24
C ARG A 162 -4.44 -5.58 4.16
N VAL A 163 -4.70 -5.02 2.99
CA VAL A 163 -5.73 -3.98 2.81
C VAL A 163 -7.08 -4.56 3.23
N GLY A 164 -7.49 -4.36 4.47
CA GLY A 164 -8.77 -4.87 4.98
C GLY A 164 -8.82 -5.26 6.47
N ARG A 165 -7.89 -4.84 7.32
CA ARG A 165 -8.06 -5.02 8.78
C ARG A 165 -8.95 -3.91 9.34
N ASP A 166 -9.95 -4.31 10.13
CA ASP A 166 -10.96 -3.48 10.82
C ASP A 166 -10.37 -2.60 11.95
N GLU A 167 -9.25 -1.94 11.73
CA GLU A 167 -8.85 -0.87 12.63
C GLU A 167 -9.66 0.39 12.29
N PRO A 168 -10.24 1.10 13.29
CA PRO A 168 -10.96 2.33 13.00
C PRO A 168 -10.00 3.38 12.44
N MET A 169 -10.43 4.08 11.39
CA MET A 169 -9.73 5.25 10.89
C MET A 169 -9.70 6.33 11.97
N ARG A 170 -8.59 7.07 12.04
CA ARG A 170 -8.37 8.10 13.07
C ARG A 170 -7.97 9.42 12.42
N PRO A 171 -8.37 10.57 13.01
CA PRO A 171 -7.85 11.85 12.58
C PRO A 171 -6.32 11.87 12.60
N SER A 172 -5.69 12.08 11.48
CA SER A 172 -4.25 11.96 11.27
C SER A 172 -3.70 13.20 10.57
N ASP A 173 -2.49 13.60 10.95
CA ASP A 173 -1.74 14.69 10.33
C ASP A 173 -0.97 14.14 9.12
N LEU A 174 -1.47 14.42 7.93
CA LEU A 174 -0.89 13.93 6.68
C LEU A 174 0.42 14.65 6.32
N GLU A 175 0.59 15.92 6.71
CA GLU A 175 1.83 16.66 6.47
C GLU A 175 2.97 16.06 7.28
N ARG A 176 2.72 15.76 8.55
CA ARG A 176 3.68 15.05 9.39
C ARG A 176 4.01 13.66 8.83
N GLY A 177 3.01 12.96 8.28
CA GLY A 177 3.19 11.67 7.59
C GLY A 177 4.10 11.81 6.36
N LEU A 178 3.88 12.83 5.54
CA LEU A 178 4.69 13.14 4.36
C LEU A 178 6.14 13.46 4.73
N GLU A 179 6.36 14.30 5.75
CA GLU A 179 7.70 14.64 6.23
C GLU A 179 8.44 13.41 6.78
N SER A 180 7.76 12.60 7.58
CA SER A 180 8.33 11.35 8.09
C SER A 180 8.72 10.40 6.97
N THR A 181 7.87 10.26 5.98
CA THR A 181 8.11 9.40 4.80
C THR A 181 9.27 9.95 3.95
N LEU A 182 9.31 11.27 3.74
CA LEU A 182 10.40 11.92 3.03
C LEU A 182 11.75 11.66 3.71
N ASN A 183 11.80 11.75 5.03
CA ASN A 183 13.03 11.48 5.80
C ASN A 183 13.53 10.03 5.61
N ILE A 184 12.61 9.07 5.51
CA ILE A 184 12.98 7.66 5.27
C ILE A 184 13.63 7.50 3.89
N VAL A 185 13.03 8.09 2.85
CA VAL A 185 13.53 7.95 1.46
C VAL A 185 14.66 8.92 1.12
N TRP A 186 14.97 9.87 2.02
CA TRP A 186 15.95 10.94 1.76
C TRP A 186 17.34 10.42 1.38
N ASN A 187 17.80 9.33 1.98
CA ASN A 187 19.12 8.79 1.66
C ASN A 187 19.24 8.38 0.19
N ASP A 188 18.18 7.91 -0.43
CA ASP A 188 18.15 7.52 -1.83
C ASP A 188 17.98 8.72 -2.78
N LEU A 189 17.45 9.83 -2.29
CA LEU A 189 17.13 11.02 -3.06
C LEU A 189 18.20 12.11 -3.02
N LYS A 190 18.88 12.29 -1.89
CA LYS A 190 19.74 13.46 -1.55
C LYS A 190 20.83 13.80 -2.58
N TYR A 191 21.31 12.83 -3.34
CA TYR A 191 22.41 13.05 -4.29
C TYR A 191 21.96 13.53 -5.66
N LYS A 192 20.67 13.35 -5.99
CA LYS A 192 20.13 13.65 -7.33
C LYS A 192 18.87 14.52 -7.32
N VAL A 193 18.21 14.69 -6.17
CA VAL A 193 16.92 15.37 -6.11
C VAL A 193 16.99 16.61 -5.22
N ARG A 194 16.46 17.73 -5.73
CA ARG A 194 16.11 18.92 -4.97
C ARG A 194 14.65 18.82 -4.56
N ILE A 195 14.35 18.99 -3.27
CA ILE A 195 12.96 19.02 -2.77
C ILE A 195 12.50 20.47 -2.66
N GLU A 196 11.32 20.75 -3.23
CA GLU A 196 10.62 22.02 -3.08
C GLU A 196 9.30 21.77 -2.35
N LYS A 197 9.01 22.55 -1.30
CA LYS A 197 7.85 22.35 -0.43
C LYS A 197 6.93 23.55 -0.50
N HIS A 198 5.66 23.30 -0.80
CA HIS A 198 4.58 24.27 -0.93
C HIS A 198 3.39 23.80 -0.11
N TYR A 199 3.52 23.83 1.21
CA TYR A 199 2.48 23.33 2.11
C TYR A 199 1.44 24.42 2.38
N GLY A 200 0.18 24.08 2.13
CA GLY A 200 -0.98 24.86 2.51
C GLY A 200 -1.55 24.38 3.84
N THR A 201 -2.66 24.97 4.27
CA THR A 201 -3.35 24.53 5.48
C THR A 201 -4.05 23.21 5.24
N LEU A 202 -3.73 22.18 6.03
CA LEU A 202 -4.28 20.84 5.94
C LEU A 202 -4.98 20.50 7.27
N PRO A 203 -6.28 20.16 7.27
CA PRO A 203 -6.95 19.68 8.46
C PRO A 203 -6.47 18.26 8.80
N LEU A 204 -6.77 17.77 10.02
CA LEU A 204 -6.61 16.36 10.34
C LEU A 204 -7.57 15.54 9.48
N VAL A 205 -7.06 14.51 8.83
CA VAL A 205 -7.82 13.64 7.92
C VAL A 205 -8.08 12.30 8.59
N GLU A 206 -9.32 11.86 8.55
CA GLU A 206 -9.72 10.56 9.09
C GLU A 206 -9.26 9.43 8.16
N CYS A 207 -8.19 8.73 8.56
CA CYS A 207 -7.56 7.71 7.73
C CYS A 207 -6.76 6.67 8.55
N HIS A 208 -6.30 5.63 7.87
CA HIS A 208 -5.24 4.75 8.36
C HIS A 208 -3.88 5.36 8.00
N ALA A 209 -3.26 6.09 8.92
CA ALA A 209 -2.03 6.83 8.67
C ALA A 209 -0.89 5.98 8.07
N SER A 210 -0.75 4.72 8.51
CA SER A 210 0.25 3.79 7.97
C SER A 210 0.04 3.47 6.49
N GLU A 211 -1.21 3.29 6.06
CA GLU A 211 -1.57 3.01 4.68
C GLU A 211 -1.33 4.24 3.79
N ILE A 212 -1.70 5.44 4.27
CA ILE A 212 -1.43 6.68 3.54
C ILE A 212 0.07 6.93 3.43
N ASN A 213 0.85 6.71 4.50
CA ASN A 213 2.32 6.82 4.44
C ASN A 213 2.93 5.86 3.42
N GLN A 214 2.35 4.66 3.25
CA GLN A 214 2.77 3.73 2.20
C GLN A 214 2.49 4.28 0.79
N VAL A 215 1.33 4.94 0.57
CA VAL A 215 1.05 5.64 -0.70
C VAL A 215 2.11 6.71 -0.96
N LEU A 216 2.38 7.57 0.03
CA LEU A 216 3.37 8.65 -0.09
C LEU A 216 4.77 8.10 -0.38
N MET A 217 5.18 7.02 0.30
CA MET A 217 6.46 6.35 0.07
C MET A 217 6.58 5.84 -1.37
N ASN A 218 5.56 5.14 -1.87
CA ASN A 218 5.56 4.61 -3.22
C ASN A 218 5.66 5.72 -4.27
N LEU A 219 4.92 6.82 -4.08
CA LEU A 219 4.96 7.95 -5.00
C LEU A 219 6.30 8.68 -4.96
N LEU A 220 6.89 8.92 -3.78
CA LEU A 220 8.22 9.54 -3.62
C LEU A 220 9.33 8.70 -4.25
N ILE A 221 9.31 7.38 -4.04
CA ILE A 221 10.27 6.46 -4.66
C ILE A 221 10.12 6.49 -6.18
N ASN A 222 8.89 6.47 -6.70
CA ASN A 222 8.63 6.53 -8.13
C ASN A 222 9.13 7.85 -8.74
N ALA A 223 8.86 8.97 -8.09
CA ALA A 223 9.35 10.29 -8.49
C ALA A 223 10.89 10.33 -8.52
N GLY A 224 11.53 9.80 -7.47
CA GLY A 224 12.99 9.71 -7.43
C GLY A 224 13.57 8.79 -8.53
N GLN A 225 12.91 7.70 -8.85
CA GLN A 225 13.35 6.78 -9.91
C GLN A 225 13.14 7.33 -11.31
N ALA A 226 12.13 8.19 -11.52
CA ALA A 226 11.88 8.86 -12.80
C ALA A 226 12.94 9.94 -13.13
N ILE A 227 13.61 10.48 -12.10
CA ILE A 227 14.68 11.45 -12.22
C ILE A 227 16.00 10.72 -12.51
N GLY A 228 16.68 11.08 -13.58
CA GLY A 228 17.98 10.55 -13.96
C GLY A 228 19.12 11.06 -13.07
N GLU A 229 20.00 11.92 -13.61
CA GLU A 229 21.15 12.43 -12.87
C GLU A 229 20.80 13.52 -11.85
N ARG A 230 19.96 14.49 -12.23
CA ARG A 230 19.51 15.60 -11.38
C ARG A 230 18.11 16.05 -11.76
N GLY A 231 17.30 16.39 -10.74
CA GLY A 231 15.97 16.94 -10.93
C GLY A 231 15.35 17.45 -9.62
N THR A 232 14.09 17.81 -9.72
CA THR A 232 13.33 18.40 -8.62
C THR A 232 12.10 17.54 -8.32
N ILE A 233 11.80 17.36 -7.04
CA ILE A 233 10.50 16.87 -6.58
C ILE A 233 9.83 18.02 -5.83
N SER A 234 8.67 18.42 -6.29
CA SER A 234 7.83 19.44 -5.65
C SER A 234 6.72 18.75 -4.86
N LEU A 235 6.59 19.12 -3.59
CA LEU A 235 5.57 18.64 -2.68
C LEU A 235 4.62 19.77 -2.34
N ALA A 236 3.34 19.58 -2.57
CA ALA A 236 2.33 20.55 -2.22
C ALA A 236 1.17 19.88 -1.46
N THR A 237 0.60 20.61 -0.50
CA THR A 237 -0.55 20.14 0.27
C THR A 237 -1.60 21.25 0.36
N GLY A 238 -2.85 20.88 0.56
CA GLY A 238 -3.92 21.83 0.77
C GLY A 238 -5.26 21.13 1.00
N SER A 239 -6.28 21.93 1.23
CA SER A 239 -7.65 21.45 1.39
C SER A 239 -8.61 22.38 0.67
N GLU A 240 -9.66 21.81 0.12
CA GLU A 240 -10.75 22.52 -0.56
C GLU A 240 -12.04 21.74 -0.31
N ASP A 241 -13.09 22.42 0.08
CA ASP A 241 -14.41 21.85 0.38
C ASP A 241 -14.34 20.67 1.35
N ASP A 242 -14.32 20.02 2.01
CA ASP A 242 -14.17 18.80 2.82
C ASP A 242 -13.18 17.77 2.25
N GLU A 243 -12.36 18.12 1.26
CA GLU A 243 -11.30 17.28 0.72
C GLU A 243 -9.91 17.82 1.07
N ALA A 244 -9.03 16.93 1.47
CA ALA A 244 -7.60 17.20 1.66
C ALA A 244 -6.83 16.59 0.48
N TRP A 245 -5.80 17.29 0.00
CA TRP A 245 -5.00 16.79 -1.10
C TRP A 245 -3.50 16.93 -0.86
N ILE A 246 -2.75 15.98 -1.40
CA ILE A 246 -1.29 15.98 -1.44
C ILE A 246 -0.87 15.81 -2.89
N THR A 247 0.02 16.66 -3.37
CA THR A 247 0.58 16.60 -4.71
C THR A 247 2.07 16.32 -4.62
N ILE A 248 2.53 15.35 -5.42
CA ILE A 248 3.94 14.99 -5.60
C ILE A 248 4.23 15.12 -7.08
N SER A 249 5.07 16.11 -7.45
CA SER A 249 5.47 16.38 -8.83
C SER A 249 6.96 16.13 -9.01
N ASP A 250 7.35 15.41 -10.02
CA ASP A 250 8.74 15.20 -10.40
C ASP A 250 9.07 15.84 -11.74
N SER A 251 10.33 16.18 -11.95
CA SER A 251 10.87 16.65 -13.22
C SER A 251 11.56 15.53 -14.00
N GLY A 252 11.07 14.30 -13.87
CA GLY A 252 11.67 13.11 -14.46
C GLY A 252 11.32 12.88 -15.93
N CYS A 253 11.46 11.64 -16.37
CA CYS A 253 11.25 11.25 -17.77
C CYS A 253 9.78 11.34 -18.23
N GLY A 254 8.82 11.42 -17.28
CA GLY A 254 7.39 11.40 -17.58
C GLY A 254 6.87 10.03 -18.01
N ILE A 255 5.57 9.96 -18.26
CA ILE A 255 4.84 8.75 -18.62
C ILE A 255 4.19 8.98 -20.00
N PRO A 256 4.35 8.06 -20.97
CA PRO A 256 3.65 8.13 -22.24
C PRO A 256 2.12 8.06 -22.04
N GLU A 257 1.38 8.77 -22.90
CA GLU A 257 -0.09 8.83 -22.82
C GLU A 257 -0.75 7.45 -22.89
N GLU A 258 -0.21 6.57 -23.73
CA GLU A 258 -0.67 5.18 -23.90
C GLU A 258 -0.52 4.34 -22.61
N ALA A 259 0.44 4.69 -21.77
CA ALA A 259 0.70 4.02 -20.49
C ALA A 259 -0.18 4.57 -19.36
N LEU A 260 -0.62 5.84 -19.41
CA LEU A 260 -1.38 6.48 -18.33
C LEU A 260 -2.65 5.70 -17.93
N GLN A 261 -3.31 5.04 -18.88
CA GLN A 261 -4.49 4.23 -18.61
C GLN A 261 -4.18 2.92 -17.88
N LYS A 262 -2.93 2.47 -17.91
CA LYS A 262 -2.49 1.16 -17.40
C LYS A 262 -1.58 1.25 -16.16
N ILE A 263 -1.15 2.46 -15.76
CA ILE A 263 -0.17 2.60 -14.67
C ILE A 263 -0.67 2.07 -13.32
N PHE A 264 -1.98 1.94 -13.15
CA PHE A 264 -2.60 1.37 -11.95
C PHE A 264 -2.91 -0.13 -12.08
N ASP A 265 -2.69 -0.72 -13.29
CA ASP A 265 -2.84 -2.16 -13.47
C ASP A 265 -1.72 -2.88 -12.71
N PRO A 266 -2.04 -3.93 -11.95
CA PRO A 266 -1.03 -4.72 -11.25
C PRO A 266 0.02 -5.28 -12.24
N PHE A 267 1.30 -5.20 -11.84
CA PHE A 267 2.51 -5.58 -12.63
C PHE A 267 2.81 -4.75 -13.87
N PHE A 268 2.01 -3.77 -14.19
CA PHE A 268 2.36 -2.86 -15.27
C PHE A 268 3.57 -2.01 -14.85
N THR A 269 4.62 -2.05 -15.66
CA THR A 269 5.83 -1.24 -15.46
C THR A 269 6.46 -0.88 -16.81
N THR A 270 6.90 0.36 -16.90
CA THR A 270 7.73 0.84 -18.02
C THR A 270 9.24 0.75 -17.73
N LYS A 271 9.59 0.28 -16.53
CA LYS A 271 10.99 0.13 -16.09
C LYS A 271 11.59 -1.14 -16.66
N PRO A 272 12.93 -1.19 -16.86
CA PRO A 272 13.63 -2.41 -17.28
C PRO A 272 13.34 -3.58 -16.34
N ILE A 273 13.40 -4.78 -16.90
CA ILE A 273 13.27 -6.02 -16.14
C ILE A 273 14.21 -5.97 -14.92
N GLY A 274 13.67 -6.13 -13.73
CA GLY A 274 14.44 -6.12 -12.50
C GLY A 274 14.33 -4.84 -11.67
N ARG A 275 13.89 -3.73 -12.21
CA ARG A 275 13.84 -2.43 -11.50
C ARG A 275 12.45 -1.95 -11.08
N GLY A 276 11.40 -2.68 -11.41
CA GLY A 276 10.03 -2.35 -11.01
C GLY A 276 9.20 -3.61 -10.80
N THR A 277 8.46 -3.70 -9.70
CA THR A 277 7.50 -4.78 -9.43
C THR A 277 6.17 -4.56 -10.13
N GLY A 278 5.87 -3.31 -10.57
CA GLY A 278 4.58 -2.93 -11.13
C GLY A 278 3.42 -2.94 -10.12
N LEU A 279 3.70 -3.23 -8.83
CA LEU A 279 2.67 -3.30 -7.78
C LEU A 279 2.47 -1.97 -7.04
N GLY A 280 3.45 -1.10 -7.00
CA GLY A 280 3.43 0.11 -6.16
C GLY A 280 2.25 1.04 -6.43
N LEU A 281 1.95 1.34 -7.69
CA LEU A 281 0.81 2.21 -8.05
C LEU A 281 -0.54 1.52 -7.90
N ALA A 282 -0.63 0.20 -8.15
CA ALA A 282 -1.83 -0.58 -7.89
C ALA A 282 -2.19 -0.60 -6.39
N ILE A 283 -1.17 -0.72 -5.52
CA ILE A 283 -1.32 -0.59 -4.06
C ILE A 283 -1.79 0.81 -3.69
N CYS A 284 -1.20 1.86 -4.26
CA CYS A 284 -1.64 3.24 -4.02
C CYS A 284 -3.12 3.43 -4.35
N TYR A 285 -3.54 2.95 -5.53
CA TYR A 285 -4.93 3.04 -5.97
C TYR A 285 -5.89 2.31 -5.01
N SER A 286 -5.55 1.08 -4.61
CA SER A 286 -6.36 0.28 -3.68
C SER A 286 -6.48 0.95 -2.30
N ILE A 287 -5.38 1.49 -1.76
CA ILE A 287 -5.39 2.19 -0.47
C ILE A 287 -6.25 3.46 -0.55
N VAL A 288 -6.06 4.29 -1.58
CA VAL A 288 -6.78 5.55 -1.72
C VAL A 288 -8.28 5.29 -1.96
N ALA A 289 -8.63 4.29 -2.76
CA ALA A 289 -10.03 3.87 -2.95
C ALA A 289 -10.68 3.39 -1.65
N LYS A 290 -9.97 2.64 -0.81
CA LYS A 290 -10.42 2.23 0.53
C LYS A 290 -10.74 3.43 1.43
N HIS A 291 -10.03 4.54 1.25
CA HIS A 291 -10.24 5.79 1.97
C HIS A 291 -11.26 6.71 1.26
N HIS A 292 -12.07 6.20 0.34
CA HIS A 292 -13.05 6.96 -0.45
C HIS A 292 -12.44 8.17 -1.18
N GLY A 293 -11.13 8.11 -1.43
CA GLY A 293 -10.36 9.12 -2.14
C GLY A 293 -10.18 8.79 -3.62
N ARG A 294 -9.36 9.62 -4.29
CA ARG A 294 -8.97 9.43 -5.69
C ARG A 294 -7.51 9.82 -5.91
N ILE A 295 -6.89 9.24 -6.94
CA ILE A 295 -5.56 9.62 -7.41
C ILE A 295 -5.72 10.23 -8.80
N GLU A 296 -5.27 11.45 -8.96
CA GLU A 296 -5.21 12.15 -10.23
C GLU A 296 -3.76 12.12 -10.73
N VAL A 297 -3.57 11.89 -12.02
CA VAL A 297 -2.24 11.87 -12.64
C VAL A 297 -2.20 12.79 -13.84
N SER A 298 -1.15 13.60 -13.93
CA SER A 298 -0.82 14.40 -15.10
C SER A 298 0.64 14.18 -15.43
N SER A 299 0.95 13.78 -16.65
CA SER A 299 2.32 13.51 -17.07
C SER A 299 2.55 13.87 -18.53
N ARG A 300 3.79 14.30 -18.82
CA ARG A 300 4.25 14.53 -20.15
C ARG A 300 5.67 14.02 -20.29
N VAL A 301 5.91 13.24 -21.31
CA VAL A 301 7.25 12.71 -21.60
C VAL A 301 8.29 13.83 -21.71
N GLY A 302 9.36 13.71 -20.95
CA GLY A 302 10.44 14.70 -20.85
C GLY A 302 10.14 15.93 -19.98
N ALA A 303 8.94 16.04 -19.41
CA ALA A 303 8.54 17.16 -18.54
C ALA A 303 8.23 16.72 -17.10
N GLY A 304 8.14 15.40 -16.85
CA GLY A 304 7.88 14.84 -15.52
C GLY A 304 6.44 14.39 -15.30
N THR A 305 6.15 14.01 -14.06
CA THR A 305 4.84 13.49 -13.65
C THR A 305 4.36 14.18 -12.39
N THR A 306 3.07 14.42 -12.30
CA THR A 306 2.38 14.92 -11.11
C THR A 306 1.32 13.93 -10.70
N PHE A 307 1.43 13.43 -9.47
CA PHE A 307 0.39 12.67 -8.80
C PHE A 307 -0.27 13.53 -7.74
N ARG A 308 -1.59 13.58 -7.74
CA ARG A 308 -2.40 14.24 -6.72
C ARG A 308 -3.28 13.21 -6.04
N VAL A 309 -3.08 13.01 -4.76
CA VAL A 309 -3.90 12.16 -3.90
C VAL A 309 -4.92 13.05 -3.22
N VAL A 310 -6.19 12.74 -3.37
CA VAL A 310 -7.30 13.48 -2.77
C VAL A 310 -8.05 12.54 -1.83
N LEU A 311 -8.28 12.98 -0.60
CA LEU A 311 -8.95 12.22 0.44
C LEU A 311 -10.06 13.06 1.08
N PRO A 312 -11.21 12.50 1.42
CA PRO A 312 -12.20 13.20 2.22
C PRO A 312 -11.62 13.46 3.63
N VAL A 313 -11.84 14.66 4.17
CA VAL A 313 -11.37 15.02 5.53
C VAL A 313 -12.02 14.12 6.56
N ARG A 314 -13.31 13.80 6.37
CA ARG A 314 -14.05 12.82 7.16
C ARG A 314 -14.53 11.69 6.28
N GLN A 315 -14.44 10.48 6.79
CA GLN A 315 -14.97 9.35 6.03
C GLN A 315 -16.51 9.42 5.99
N PRO A 316 -17.15 9.07 4.86
CA PRO A 316 -18.58 8.95 4.81
C PRO A 316 -19.02 7.96 5.91
N ALA A 317 -20.02 8.37 6.70
CA ALA A 317 -20.52 7.53 7.78
C ALA A 317 -20.85 6.15 7.18
N SER A 318 -20.11 5.12 7.61
CA SER A 318 -20.59 3.75 7.43
C SER A 318 -22.00 3.75 8.02
N VAL A 319 -23.01 3.36 7.24
CA VAL A 319 -24.38 3.19 7.74
C VAL A 319 -24.32 2.05 8.74
N GLY A 320 -23.72 2.32 9.90
CA GLY A 320 -23.72 1.48 11.08
C GLY A 320 -25.15 1.46 11.59
N VAL A 321 -25.70 0.28 11.71
CA VAL A 321 -26.93 0.03 12.45
C VAL A 321 -26.71 0.64 13.84
N SER A 322 -27.31 1.79 14.10
CA SER A 322 -27.42 2.38 15.42
C SER A 322 -28.01 1.32 16.34
N ASP A 323 -27.25 0.87 17.32
CA ASP A 323 -27.77 0.16 18.46
C ASP A 323 -28.89 1.02 19.06
N ALA A 324 -30.10 0.52 19.00
CA ALA A 324 -31.23 1.11 19.66
C ALA A 324 -30.86 1.24 21.16
N PRO A 325 -31.19 2.37 21.82
CA PRO A 325 -30.92 2.52 23.26
C PRO A 325 -31.64 1.41 24.03
N ALA A 326 -30.87 0.69 24.82
CA ALA A 326 -31.39 -0.31 25.75
C ALA A 326 -32.50 0.34 26.60
N ALA A 327 -33.71 -0.17 26.50
CA ALA A 327 -34.80 0.18 27.36
C ALA A 327 -34.38 -0.15 28.79
N THR A 328 -34.23 0.86 29.61
CA THR A 328 -34.11 0.72 31.10
C THR A 328 -35.39 0.09 31.61
N PRO A 329 -35.32 -0.99 32.36
CA PRO A 329 -36.49 -1.48 33.08
C PRO A 329 -36.69 -0.58 34.30
N GLU A 330 -37.77 0.23 34.28
CA GLU A 330 -38.30 0.83 35.49
C GLU A 330 -38.92 -0.27 36.34
N GLY A 331 -38.48 -0.31 37.61
CA GLY A 331 -39.03 -1.14 38.68
C GLY A 331 -40.32 -0.59 39.30
#